data_ae3f3195ed6cf21387e84cc7c52051fa
#
_entry.id   ae3f3195ed6cf21387e84cc7c52051fa
#
_cell.length_a   1.000
_cell.length_b   1.000
_cell.length_c   1.000
_cell.angle_alpha   90.00
_cell.angle_beta   90.00
_cell.angle_gamma   90.00
#
_symmetry.space_group_name_H-M   'P 1'
#
loop_
_entity.id
_entity.type
_entity.pdbx_description
1 polymer ?
#
loop_
_entity_poly.entity_id
_entity_poly.type
_entity_poly.pdbx_seq_one_letter_code
_entity_poly.pdbx_strand_id
1 'polypeptide(L)'
;MPTMYFDWRYWRKQKSFNWLKRVLLWLPTIAMVVYTIVLSTEKDFIPHDTTALYWYLFLLGVWTIPKTLAAICSFFGWLWCRFSKSKRNYGNLLAFFLSIACIFVVIYGSTLGVKKLVVEHQDLYFKDLPKAFDGYKLVHISDLHVGTYTGKRQAFLAQVIDSVNAQKADLIAFTGDLQNVQPSELYEHENLLRSLKAKDGVYSVLGNHDYSEYIKKDEAIKRAYEKETVSLEKRFGWNLLMNEHR
;
A
#
# COMPACT_ATOMS: atom_id res chain seq x y z
N MET A 1 -24.57 5.54 8.82
CA MET A 1 -24.11 4.29 8.20
C MET A 1 -24.85 4.04 6.89
N PRO A 2 -24.15 3.70 5.77
CA PRO A 2 -24.79 3.56 4.43
C PRO A 2 -25.95 2.57 4.39
N THR A 3 -25.78 1.40 5.05
CA THR A 3 -26.82 0.36 5.11
C THR A 3 -28.12 0.87 5.74
N MET A 4 -28.01 1.65 6.81
CA MET A 4 -29.17 2.24 7.48
C MET A 4 -29.92 3.20 6.55
N TYR A 5 -29.19 3.99 5.75
CA TYR A 5 -29.78 4.87 4.75
C TYR A 5 -30.57 4.09 3.70
N PHE A 6 -29.98 3.04 3.12
CA PHE A 6 -30.65 2.24 2.10
C PHE A 6 -31.85 1.46 2.66
N ASP A 7 -31.73 0.89 3.87
CA ASP A 7 -32.82 0.23 4.56
C ASP A 7 -33.99 1.21 4.75
N TRP A 8 -33.71 2.38 5.35
CA TRP A 8 -34.73 3.40 5.60
C TRP A 8 -35.33 3.98 4.34
N ARG A 9 -34.50 4.32 3.36
CA ARG A 9 -34.93 5.10 2.18
C ARG A 9 -35.64 4.25 1.13
N TYR A 10 -35.18 3.03 0.89
CA TYR A 10 -35.61 2.23 -0.25
C TYR A 10 -36.32 0.92 0.16
N TRP A 11 -35.77 0.18 1.11
CA TRP A 11 -36.11 -1.22 1.29
C TRP A 11 -37.23 -1.44 2.31
N ARG A 12 -37.24 -0.67 3.38
CA ARG A 12 -38.27 -0.72 4.41
C ARG A 12 -39.70 -0.51 3.87
N LYS A 13 -39.81 0.17 2.73
CA LYS A 13 -41.10 0.53 2.07
C LYS A 13 -41.58 -0.55 1.10
N GLN A 14 -40.78 -1.56 0.78
CA GLN A 14 -41.17 -2.63 -0.15
C GLN A 14 -41.91 -3.74 0.58
N LYS A 15 -43.14 -4.05 0.15
CA LYS A 15 -43.97 -5.11 0.74
C LYS A 15 -43.31 -6.51 0.68
N SER A 16 -42.43 -6.75 -0.30
CA SER A 16 -41.69 -8.01 -0.48
C SER A 16 -40.46 -8.12 0.38
N PHE A 17 -40.09 -7.08 1.16
CA PHE A 17 -38.90 -7.01 1.99
C PHE A 17 -39.19 -7.58 3.38
N ASN A 18 -38.93 -8.88 3.53
CA ASN A 18 -39.12 -9.61 4.79
C ASN A 18 -37.85 -9.53 5.69
N TRP A 19 -37.96 -10.09 6.89
CA TRP A 19 -36.87 -10.11 7.88
C TRP A 19 -35.61 -10.79 7.36
N LEU A 20 -35.73 -11.89 6.58
CA LEU A 20 -34.59 -12.62 6.03
C LEU A 20 -33.76 -11.74 5.08
N LYS A 21 -34.44 -11.04 4.16
CA LYS A 21 -33.78 -10.08 3.24
C LYS A 21 -33.10 -8.95 4.00
N ARG A 22 -33.66 -8.57 5.14
CA ARG A 22 -33.07 -7.55 6.00
C ARG A 22 -31.81 -8.05 6.70
N VAL A 23 -31.81 -9.27 7.20
CA VAL A 23 -30.63 -9.91 7.74
C VAL A 23 -29.52 -9.99 6.69
N LEU A 24 -29.82 -10.47 5.48
CA LEU A 24 -28.88 -10.55 4.37
C LEU A 24 -28.29 -9.17 3.97
N LEU A 25 -29.10 -8.11 4.06
CA LEU A 25 -28.63 -6.74 3.81
C LEU A 25 -27.61 -6.27 4.87
N TRP A 26 -27.88 -6.57 6.13
CA TRP A 26 -27.08 -6.08 7.24
C TRP A 26 -25.86 -6.95 7.54
N LEU A 27 -25.91 -8.24 7.22
CA LEU A 27 -24.87 -9.22 7.54
C LEU A 27 -23.47 -8.78 7.07
N PRO A 28 -23.25 -8.34 5.81
CA PRO A 28 -21.91 -7.90 5.41
C PRO A 28 -21.43 -6.66 6.15
N THR A 29 -22.36 -5.77 6.51
CA THR A 29 -22.00 -4.55 7.26
C THR A 29 -21.62 -4.90 8.70
N ILE A 30 -22.35 -5.80 9.33
CA ILE A 30 -22.05 -6.30 10.68
C ILE A 30 -20.72 -7.03 10.65
N ALA A 31 -20.50 -7.90 9.65
CA ALA A 31 -19.23 -8.61 9.47
C ALA A 31 -18.04 -7.63 9.35
N MET A 32 -18.17 -6.57 8.56
CA MET A 32 -17.13 -5.54 8.45
C MET A 32 -16.89 -4.78 9.75
N VAL A 33 -17.93 -4.48 10.52
CA VAL A 33 -17.79 -3.84 11.85
C VAL A 33 -17.05 -4.78 12.81
N VAL A 34 -17.46 -6.06 12.86
CA VAL A 34 -16.77 -7.07 13.70
C VAL A 34 -15.31 -7.20 13.27
N TYR A 35 -15.04 -7.27 11.96
CA TYR A 35 -13.69 -7.33 11.43
C TYR A 35 -12.85 -6.12 11.86
N THR A 36 -13.42 -4.91 11.79
CA THR A 36 -12.76 -3.67 12.28
C THR A 36 -12.42 -3.78 13.77
N ILE A 37 -13.38 -4.25 14.59
CA ILE A 37 -13.16 -4.43 16.03
C ILE A 37 -12.04 -5.45 16.27
N VAL A 38 -12.04 -6.59 15.59
CA VAL A 38 -10.99 -7.61 15.73
C VAL A 38 -9.64 -7.04 15.38
N LEU A 39 -9.50 -6.37 14.23
CA LEU A 39 -8.22 -5.76 13.84
C LEU A 39 -7.79 -4.64 14.80
N SER A 40 -8.72 -3.92 15.42
CA SER A 40 -8.38 -2.88 16.41
C SER A 40 -7.82 -3.42 17.72
N THR A 41 -7.95 -4.73 17.97
CA THR A 41 -7.36 -5.40 19.14
C THR A 41 -5.92 -5.85 18.91
N GLU A 42 -5.43 -5.81 17.66
CA GLU A 42 -4.03 -6.10 17.35
C GLU A 42 -3.09 -5.13 18.06
N LYS A 43 -2.06 -5.67 18.69
CA LYS A 43 -1.13 -4.89 19.49
C LYS A 43 -0.11 -4.16 18.63
N ASP A 44 0.33 -4.80 17.55
CA ASP A 44 1.31 -4.23 16.64
C ASP A 44 0.60 -3.50 15.50
N PHE A 45 1.12 -2.34 15.10
CA PHE A 45 0.54 -1.53 14.04
C PHE A 45 0.53 -2.28 12.69
N ILE A 46 1.58 -3.03 12.42
CA ILE A 46 1.68 -3.96 11.30
C ILE A 46 1.94 -5.36 11.90
N PRO A 47 0.96 -6.28 11.87
CA PRO A 47 1.18 -7.64 12.33
C PRO A 47 2.14 -8.38 11.39
N HIS A 48 2.86 -9.38 11.90
CA HIS A 48 3.78 -10.20 11.10
C HIS A 48 3.04 -10.89 9.92
N ASP A 49 1.81 -11.37 10.14
CA ASP A 49 0.91 -11.83 9.07
C ASP A 49 -0.09 -10.74 8.70
N THR A 50 0.18 -10.08 7.59
CA THR A 50 -0.66 -9.01 7.05
C THR A 50 -1.85 -9.51 6.23
N THR A 51 -2.05 -10.83 6.08
CA THR A 51 -3.11 -11.41 5.22
C THR A 51 -4.50 -10.92 5.63
N ALA A 52 -4.80 -10.92 6.93
CA ALA A 52 -6.08 -10.43 7.45
C ALA A 52 -6.28 -8.94 7.14
N LEU A 53 -5.24 -8.12 7.31
CA LEU A 53 -5.29 -6.69 7.00
C LEU A 53 -5.54 -6.45 5.50
N TYR A 54 -4.86 -7.18 4.61
CA TYR A 54 -5.08 -7.07 3.16
C TYR A 54 -6.51 -7.44 2.76
N TRP A 55 -7.06 -8.52 3.29
CA TRP A 55 -8.45 -8.90 3.02
C TRP A 55 -9.44 -7.86 3.56
N TYR A 56 -9.17 -7.30 4.74
CA TYR A 56 -9.99 -6.23 5.30
C TYR A 56 -9.99 -4.99 4.39
N LEU A 57 -8.81 -4.52 3.96
CA LEU A 57 -8.69 -3.36 3.07
C LEU A 57 -9.34 -3.61 1.71
N PHE A 58 -9.17 -4.81 1.15
CA PHE A 58 -9.82 -5.19 -0.09
C PHE A 58 -11.36 -5.17 0.03
N LEU A 59 -11.92 -5.80 1.07
CA LEU A 59 -13.36 -5.80 1.33
C LEU A 59 -13.89 -4.39 1.65
N LEU A 60 -13.11 -3.57 2.35
CA LEU A 60 -13.43 -2.17 2.58
C LEU A 60 -13.56 -1.44 1.23
N GLY A 61 -12.60 -1.66 0.32
CA GLY A 61 -12.55 -1.04 -1.01
C GLY A 61 -13.65 -1.49 -1.95
N VAL A 62 -14.00 -2.78 -2.00
CA VAL A 62 -15.01 -3.30 -2.95
C VAL A 62 -16.44 -3.27 -2.41
N TRP A 63 -16.63 -3.12 -1.10
CA TRP A 63 -17.95 -3.17 -0.47
C TRP A 63 -18.32 -1.90 0.28
N THR A 64 -17.52 -1.49 1.25
CA THR A 64 -17.88 -0.42 2.17
C THR A 64 -17.78 0.95 1.51
N ILE A 65 -16.70 1.23 0.79
CA ILE A 65 -16.47 2.52 0.12
C ILE A 65 -17.50 2.75 -0.99
N PRO A 66 -17.72 1.83 -1.96
CA PRO A 66 -18.74 2.01 -3.00
C PRO A 66 -20.14 2.23 -2.43
N LYS A 67 -20.49 1.47 -1.39
CA LYS A 67 -21.78 1.61 -0.71
C LYS A 67 -21.93 2.96 -0.01
N THR A 68 -20.84 3.48 0.54
CA THR A 68 -20.82 4.80 1.17
C THR A 68 -20.97 5.90 0.14
N LEU A 69 -20.23 5.83 -0.97
CA LEU A 69 -20.37 6.74 -2.11
C LEU A 69 -21.79 6.72 -2.65
N ALA A 70 -22.36 5.53 -2.82
CA ALA A 70 -23.72 5.36 -3.28
C ALA A 70 -24.74 6.02 -2.34
N ALA A 71 -24.57 5.87 -1.02
CA ALA A 71 -25.45 6.51 -0.05
C ALA A 71 -25.35 8.03 -0.11
N ILE A 72 -24.14 8.57 -0.23
CA ILE A 72 -23.88 10.02 -0.32
C ILE A 72 -24.53 10.59 -1.60
N CYS A 73 -24.22 10.02 -2.76
CA CYS A 73 -24.79 10.47 -4.04
C CYS A 73 -26.32 10.36 -4.06
N SER A 74 -26.86 9.25 -3.56
CA SER A 74 -28.31 9.05 -3.46
C SER A 74 -28.98 10.04 -2.53
N PHE A 75 -28.35 10.38 -1.41
CA PHE A 75 -28.84 11.37 -0.45
C PHE A 75 -28.88 12.77 -1.07
N PHE A 76 -27.79 13.21 -1.69
CA PHE A 76 -27.77 14.53 -2.35
C PHE A 76 -28.72 14.58 -3.55
N GLY A 77 -28.83 13.51 -4.33
CA GLY A 77 -29.83 13.43 -5.39
C GLY A 77 -31.26 13.46 -4.87
N TRP A 78 -31.55 12.84 -3.73
CA TRP A 78 -32.84 12.96 -3.07
C TRP A 78 -33.10 14.38 -2.58
N LEU A 79 -32.12 15.03 -2.00
CA LEU A 79 -32.21 16.42 -1.54
C LEU A 79 -32.51 17.36 -2.74
N TRP A 80 -31.77 17.17 -3.85
CA TRP A 80 -32.05 17.89 -5.09
C TRP A 80 -33.50 17.70 -5.58
N CYS A 81 -34.03 16.47 -5.59
CA CYS A 81 -35.40 16.19 -5.98
C CYS A 81 -36.41 16.93 -5.10
N ARG A 82 -36.08 17.10 -3.82
CA ARG A 82 -36.97 17.81 -2.87
C ARG A 82 -37.06 19.32 -3.17
N PHE A 83 -35.95 19.93 -3.58
CA PHE A 83 -35.92 21.38 -3.88
C PHE A 83 -36.34 21.70 -5.33
N SER A 84 -35.89 20.90 -6.29
CA SER A 84 -36.16 21.14 -7.73
C SER A 84 -37.47 20.55 -8.22
N LYS A 85 -38.24 19.85 -7.36
CA LYS A 85 -39.45 19.09 -7.73
C LYS A 85 -39.20 18.01 -8.81
N SER A 86 -37.94 17.61 -9.06
CA SER A 86 -37.59 16.54 -10.00
C SER A 86 -38.15 15.21 -9.51
N LYS A 87 -38.73 14.43 -10.44
CA LYS A 87 -39.26 13.08 -10.14
C LYS A 87 -38.14 12.03 -10.10
N ARG A 88 -36.98 12.29 -10.70
CA ARG A 88 -35.89 11.33 -10.83
C ARG A 88 -34.69 11.73 -9.97
N ASN A 89 -34.21 10.78 -9.17
CA ASN A 89 -33.00 10.93 -8.40
C ASN A 89 -31.77 10.57 -9.27
N TYR A 90 -31.22 11.55 -9.97
CA TYR A 90 -30.01 11.37 -10.79
C TYR A 90 -28.77 11.04 -9.95
N GLY A 91 -28.78 11.33 -8.65
CA GLY A 91 -27.74 10.87 -7.73
C GLY A 91 -27.59 9.35 -7.66
N ASN A 92 -28.67 8.59 -7.90
CA ASN A 92 -28.59 7.13 -7.99
C ASN A 92 -27.83 6.67 -9.24
N LEU A 93 -27.99 7.37 -10.36
CA LEU A 93 -27.25 7.06 -11.58
C LEU A 93 -25.76 7.34 -11.42
N LEU A 94 -25.44 8.51 -10.85
CA LEU A 94 -24.05 8.87 -10.51
C LEU A 94 -23.46 7.85 -9.52
N ALA A 95 -24.21 7.47 -8.49
CA ALA A 95 -23.83 6.45 -7.52
C ALA A 95 -23.45 5.12 -8.16
N PHE A 96 -24.24 4.68 -9.13
CA PHE A 96 -24.00 3.43 -9.87
C PHE A 96 -22.65 3.46 -10.59
N PHE A 97 -22.38 4.49 -11.37
CA PHE A 97 -21.13 4.59 -12.12
C PHE A 97 -19.91 4.77 -11.21
N LEU A 98 -20.00 5.59 -10.18
CA LEU A 98 -18.91 5.78 -9.21
C LEU A 98 -18.62 4.51 -8.42
N SER A 99 -19.66 3.72 -8.07
CA SER A 99 -19.46 2.45 -7.37
C SER A 99 -18.74 1.44 -8.25
N ILE A 100 -19.14 1.31 -9.53
CA ILE A 100 -18.47 0.43 -10.48
C ILE A 100 -17.02 0.86 -10.70
N ALA A 101 -16.77 2.15 -10.91
CA ALA A 101 -15.42 2.69 -11.08
C ALA A 101 -14.54 2.41 -9.85
N CYS A 102 -15.07 2.62 -8.65
CA CYS A 102 -14.37 2.33 -7.40
C CYS A 102 -14.01 0.85 -7.28
N ILE A 103 -14.98 -0.05 -7.52
CA ILE A 103 -14.76 -1.50 -7.48
C ILE A 103 -13.69 -1.90 -8.51
N PHE A 104 -13.78 -1.37 -9.73
CA PHE A 104 -12.81 -1.63 -10.79
C PHE A 104 -11.40 -1.20 -10.38
N VAL A 105 -11.24 0.02 -9.85
CA VAL A 105 -9.94 0.55 -9.42
C VAL A 105 -9.34 -0.32 -8.32
N VAL A 106 -10.15 -0.73 -7.33
CA VAL A 106 -9.66 -1.58 -6.22
C VAL A 106 -9.26 -2.96 -6.73
N ILE A 107 -10.09 -3.62 -7.55
CA ILE A 107 -9.78 -4.95 -8.09
C ILE A 107 -8.56 -4.87 -9.01
N TYR A 108 -8.52 -3.92 -9.94
CA TYR A 108 -7.39 -3.74 -10.84
C TYR A 108 -6.10 -3.44 -10.08
N GLY A 109 -6.13 -2.48 -9.16
CA GLY A 109 -4.96 -2.07 -8.38
C GLY A 109 -4.40 -3.19 -7.52
N SER A 110 -5.29 -3.96 -6.83
CA SER A 110 -4.86 -5.04 -5.93
C SER A 110 -4.44 -6.33 -6.64
N THR A 111 -4.78 -6.50 -7.93
CA THR A 111 -4.48 -7.75 -8.68
C THR A 111 -3.46 -7.57 -9.80
N LEU A 112 -3.74 -6.69 -10.73
CA LEU A 112 -2.91 -6.46 -11.91
C LEU A 112 -1.95 -5.28 -11.72
N GLY A 113 -2.44 -4.18 -11.15
CA GLY A 113 -1.65 -2.96 -10.96
C GLY A 113 -0.44 -3.17 -10.08
N VAL A 114 -0.61 -3.88 -8.97
CA VAL A 114 0.47 -4.19 -8.01
C VAL A 114 1.62 -5.02 -8.61
N LYS A 115 1.37 -5.71 -9.71
CA LYS A 115 2.37 -6.56 -10.39
C LYS A 115 3.08 -5.86 -11.56
N LYS A 116 2.68 -4.62 -11.86
CA LYS A 116 3.25 -3.89 -12.98
C LYS A 116 4.52 -3.17 -12.52
N LEU A 117 5.67 -3.78 -12.84
CA LEU A 117 6.97 -3.12 -12.70
C LEU A 117 7.20 -2.19 -13.88
N VAL A 118 7.53 -0.94 -13.62
CA VAL A 118 7.87 0.08 -14.63
C VAL A 118 9.22 0.68 -14.26
N VAL A 119 10.11 0.80 -15.23
CA VAL A 119 11.35 1.55 -15.10
C VAL A 119 11.13 2.88 -15.80
N GLU A 120 11.27 3.96 -15.07
CA GLU A 120 11.19 5.32 -15.64
C GLU A 120 12.60 5.84 -15.88
N HIS A 121 12.81 6.45 -17.04
CA HIS A 121 14.06 7.07 -17.41
C HIS A 121 13.88 8.58 -17.45
N GLN A 122 14.81 9.30 -16.83
CA GLN A 122 14.83 10.76 -16.83
C GLN A 122 16.24 11.25 -17.08
N ASP A 123 16.40 12.07 -18.12
CA ASP A 123 17.67 12.75 -18.40
C ASP A 123 17.73 14.04 -17.59
N LEU A 124 18.82 14.21 -16.84
CA LEU A 124 19.10 15.41 -16.06
C LEU A 124 20.29 16.15 -16.70
N TYR A 125 20.13 17.44 -16.96
CA TYR A 125 21.14 18.27 -17.58
C TYR A 125 21.65 19.33 -16.59
N PHE A 126 22.95 19.32 -16.34
CA PHE A 126 23.63 20.29 -15.48
C PHE A 126 24.68 21.02 -16.28
N LYS A 127 24.64 22.38 -16.30
CA LYS A 127 25.54 23.22 -17.07
C LYS A 127 27.00 23.01 -16.69
N ASP A 128 27.27 22.82 -15.41
CA ASP A 128 28.64 22.78 -14.85
C ASP A 128 29.01 21.35 -14.43
N LEU A 129 28.37 20.31 -15.00
CA LEU A 129 28.69 18.92 -14.69
C LEU A 129 30.10 18.59 -15.21
N PRO A 130 30.99 18.04 -14.36
CA PRO A 130 32.28 17.55 -14.80
C PRO A 130 32.12 16.49 -15.91
N LYS A 131 32.97 16.54 -16.94
CA LYS A 131 32.91 15.59 -18.09
C LYS A 131 32.91 14.11 -17.69
N ALA A 132 33.51 13.78 -16.54
CA ALA A 132 33.53 12.41 -16.03
C ALA A 132 32.13 11.87 -15.69
N PHE A 133 31.14 12.74 -15.49
CA PHE A 133 29.74 12.36 -15.20
C PHE A 133 28.83 12.47 -16.44
N ASP A 134 29.37 12.79 -17.60
CA ASP A 134 28.58 12.81 -18.83
C ASP A 134 28.16 11.36 -19.17
N GLY A 135 26.83 11.14 -19.29
CA GLY A 135 26.26 9.82 -19.47
C GLY A 135 26.27 8.93 -18.20
N TYR A 136 26.61 9.47 -17.04
CA TYR A 136 26.60 8.73 -15.78
C TYR A 136 25.18 8.28 -15.40
N LYS A 137 25.02 7.01 -15.13
CA LYS A 137 23.72 6.39 -14.90
C LYS A 137 23.51 6.12 -13.41
N LEU A 138 22.58 6.86 -12.82
CA LEU A 138 22.14 6.65 -11.44
C LEU A 138 20.80 5.93 -11.43
N VAL A 139 20.70 4.82 -10.72
CA VAL A 139 19.42 4.17 -10.43
C VAL A 139 19.00 4.54 -9.00
N HIS A 140 17.80 5.10 -8.88
CA HIS A 140 17.21 5.43 -7.60
C HIS A 140 16.11 4.42 -7.25
N ILE A 141 16.18 3.83 -6.07
CA ILE A 141 15.17 2.94 -5.51
C ILE A 141 14.88 3.34 -4.06
N SER A 142 13.64 3.14 -3.62
CA SER A 142 13.17 3.47 -2.28
C SER A 142 12.04 2.53 -1.90
N ASP A 143 11.70 2.48 -0.60
CA ASP A 143 10.47 1.85 -0.11
C ASP A 143 10.29 0.40 -0.56
N LEU A 144 11.34 -0.40 -0.48
CA LEU A 144 11.28 -1.82 -0.85
C LEU A 144 10.36 -2.62 0.05
N HIS A 145 10.30 -2.29 1.35
CA HIS A 145 9.42 -2.96 2.31
C HIS A 145 9.41 -4.48 2.16
N VAL A 146 10.59 -5.09 2.22
CA VAL A 146 10.82 -6.49 1.81
C VAL A 146 9.99 -7.51 2.60
N GLY A 147 9.58 -7.19 3.83
CA GLY A 147 8.63 -8.01 4.60
C GLY A 147 7.27 -8.23 3.92
N THR A 148 6.95 -7.44 2.89
CA THR A 148 5.77 -7.62 2.06
C THR A 148 5.92 -8.79 1.06
N TYR A 149 7.16 -9.18 0.74
CA TYR A 149 7.46 -10.16 -0.31
C TYR A 149 7.71 -11.57 0.25
N THR A 150 6.75 -12.10 0.99
CA THR A 150 6.80 -13.46 1.51
C THR A 150 6.15 -14.48 0.57
N GLY A 151 6.57 -15.73 0.60
CA GLY A 151 5.99 -16.81 -0.18
C GLY A 151 5.99 -16.53 -1.70
N LYS A 152 4.84 -16.59 -2.34
CA LYS A 152 4.70 -16.37 -3.79
C LYS A 152 5.08 -14.96 -4.27
N ARG A 153 5.11 -13.98 -3.38
CA ARG A 153 5.49 -12.60 -3.70
C ARG A 153 6.99 -12.40 -3.78
N GLN A 154 7.79 -13.30 -3.22
CA GLN A 154 9.25 -13.26 -3.28
C GLN A 154 9.77 -13.20 -4.71
N ALA A 155 9.11 -13.90 -5.65
CA ALA A 155 9.44 -13.85 -7.07
C ALA A 155 9.30 -12.42 -7.66
N PHE A 156 8.42 -11.59 -7.14
CA PHE A 156 8.29 -10.22 -7.61
C PHE A 156 9.45 -9.33 -7.11
N LEU A 157 9.90 -9.50 -5.87
CA LEU A 157 11.10 -8.81 -5.38
C LEU A 157 12.33 -9.19 -6.22
N ALA A 158 12.47 -10.47 -6.58
CA ALA A 158 13.54 -10.90 -7.48
C ALA A 158 13.48 -10.18 -8.84
N GLN A 159 12.28 -10.06 -9.44
CA GLN A 159 12.09 -9.28 -10.67
C GLN A 159 12.48 -7.80 -10.52
N VAL A 160 12.20 -7.17 -9.36
CA VAL A 160 12.61 -5.80 -9.08
C VAL A 160 14.15 -5.70 -9.08
N ILE A 161 14.82 -6.57 -8.34
CA ILE A 161 16.28 -6.57 -8.24
C ILE A 161 16.93 -6.86 -9.61
N ASP A 162 16.41 -7.82 -10.36
CA ASP A 162 16.89 -8.13 -11.72
C ASP A 162 16.69 -6.93 -12.66
N SER A 163 15.55 -6.24 -12.55
CA SER A 163 15.27 -5.03 -13.33
C SER A 163 16.24 -3.89 -13.02
N VAL A 164 16.57 -3.69 -11.73
CA VAL A 164 17.58 -2.71 -11.29
C VAL A 164 18.95 -3.07 -11.87
N ASN A 165 19.40 -4.32 -11.72
CA ASN A 165 20.69 -4.78 -12.24
C ASN A 165 20.77 -4.69 -13.77
N ALA A 166 19.65 -4.91 -14.47
CA ALA A 166 19.58 -4.79 -15.93
C ALA A 166 19.85 -3.37 -16.44
N GLN A 167 19.67 -2.34 -15.57
CA GLN A 167 19.99 -0.96 -15.94
C GLN A 167 21.49 -0.70 -16.08
N LYS A 168 22.34 -1.57 -15.53
CA LYS A 168 23.81 -1.42 -15.54
C LYS A 168 24.23 -0.04 -15.03
N ALA A 169 23.73 0.32 -13.86
CA ALA A 169 23.98 1.61 -13.25
C ALA A 169 25.46 1.83 -12.92
N ASP A 170 25.92 3.08 -12.99
CA ASP A 170 27.19 3.47 -12.40
C ASP A 170 27.03 3.50 -10.86
N LEU A 171 25.91 4.01 -10.36
CA LEU A 171 25.62 4.07 -8.92
C LEU A 171 24.15 3.68 -8.69
N ILE A 172 23.87 2.96 -7.60
CA ILE A 172 22.51 2.74 -7.07
C ILE A 172 22.37 3.56 -5.78
N ALA A 173 21.36 4.44 -5.73
CA ALA A 173 20.96 5.16 -4.54
C ALA A 173 19.70 4.54 -3.95
N PHE A 174 19.79 4.03 -2.73
CA PHE A 174 18.66 3.51 -1.97
C PHE A 174 18.30 4.50 -0.87
N THR A 175 17.07 5.01 -0.88
CA THR A 175 16.69 6.11 0.02
C THR A 175 15.78 5.67 1.17
N GLY A 176 15.97 4.44 1.64
CA GLY A 176 15.39 3.93 2.89
C GLY A 176 14.09 3.18 2.72
N ASP A 177 13.53 2.80 3.86
CA ASP A 177 12.35 1.95 4.01
C ASP A 177 12.55 0.56 3.37
N LEU A 178 13.64 -0.08 3.82
CA LEU A 178 14.00 -1.43 3.39
C LEU A 178 13.09 -2.48 4.02
N GLN A 179 12.81 -2.35 5.31
CA GLN A 179 11.93 -3.25 6.08
C GLN A 179 10.54 -2.65 6.32
N ASN A 180 9.59 -3.46 6.73
CA ASN A 180 8.26 -2.97 7.16
C ASN A 180 8.30 -2.52 8.62
N VAL A 181 8.87 -3.35 9.51
CA VAL A 181 8.78 -3.17 10.97
C VAL A 181 10.07 -3.55 11.68
N GLN A 182 10.74 -4.64 11.26
CA GLN A 182 11.86 -5.23 12.02
C GLN A 182 12.88 -5.94 11.12
N PRO A 183 14.14 -6.00 11.55
CA PRO A 183 15.26 -6.51 10.74
C PRO A 183 15.16 -8.00 10.37
N SER A 184 14.42 -8.80 11.12
CA SER A 184 14.23 -10.23 10.77
C SER A 184 13.55 -10.46 9.41
N GLU A 185 12.83 -9.44 8.90
CA GLU A 185 12.25 -9.47 7.56
C GLU A 185 13.31 -9.53 6.45
N LEU A 186 14.52 -9.08 6.74
CA LEU A 186 15.62 -9.02 5.77
C LEU A 186 16.34 -10.36 5.60
N TYR A 187 16.22 -11.29 6.56
CA TYR A 187 17.04 -12.50 6.59
C TYR A 187 16.82 -13.41 5.38
N GLU A 188 15.58 -13.64 5.03
CA GLU A 188 15.26 -14.51 3.87
C GLU A 188 15.57 -13.86 2.53
N HIS A 189 15.78 -12.54 2.51
CA HIS A 189 16.07 -11.75 1.30
C HIS A 189 17.55 -11.33 1.19
N GLU A 190 18.40 -11.71 2.15
CA GLU A 190 19.79 -11.28 2.19
C GLU A 190 20.55 -11.54 0.88
N ASN A 191 20.48 -12.76 0.34
CA ASN A 191 21.17 -13.10 -0.89
C ASN A 191 20.70 -12.28 -2.09
N LEU A 192 19.41 -11.95 -2.12
CA LEU A 192 18.80 -11.16 -3.17
C LEU A 192 19.25 -9.69 -3.07
N LEU A 193 19.22 -9.11 -1.87
CA LEU A 193 19.66 -7.74 -1.62
C LEU A 193 21.17 -7.55 -1.90
N ARG A 194 21.98 -8.54 -1.55
CA ARG A 194 23.42 -8.57 -1.88
C ARG A 194 23.70 -8.65 -3.37
N SER A 195 22.73 -9.08 -4.18
CA SER A 195 22.90 -9.20 -5.63
C SER A 195 22.76 -7.88 -6.39
N LEU A 196 22.37 -6.79 -5.73
CA LEU A 196 22.39 -5.45 -6.32
C LEU A 196 23.83 -5.05 -6.70
N LYS A 197 24.01 -4.60 -7.95
CA LYS A 197 25.33 -4.29 -8.51
C LYS A 197 25.33 -2.97 -9.25
N ALA A 198 26.26 -2.10 -8.89
CA ALA A 198 26.60 -0.91 -9.63
C ALA A 198 28.13 -0.76 -9.66
N LYS A 199 28.64 -0.02 -10.66
CA LYS A 199 30.09 0.17 -10.86
C LYS A 199 30.75 0.85 -9.63
N ASP A 200 30.12 1.91 -9.14
CA ASP A 200 30.62 2.68 -7.99
C ASP A 200 29.93 2.26 -6.68
N GLY A 201 29.07 1.22 -6.74
CA GLY A 201 28.44 0.58 -5.58
C GLY A 201 27.01 1.02 -5.32
N VAL A 202 26.45 0.46 -4.24
CA VAL A 202 25.13 0.79 -3.72
C VAL A 202 25.32 1.70 -2.52
N TYR A 203 24.71 2.87 -2.53
CA TYR A 203 24.67 3.79 -1.42
C TYR A 203 23.28 3.82 -0.83
N SER A 204 23.18 3.71 0.50
CA SER A 204 21.91 3.70 1.21
C SER A 204 21.85 4.73 2.33
N VAL A 205 20.63 5.11 2.68
CA VAL A 205 20.28 5.82 3.90
C VAL A 205 19.09 5.12 4.55
N LEU A 206 18.94 5.27 5.86
CA LEU A 206 17.79 4.71 6.57
C LEU A 206 16.53 5.55 6.34
N GLY A 207 15.41 4.89 6.09
CA GLY A 207 14.07 5.48 6.15
C GLY A 207 13.42 5.32 7.53
N ASN A 208 12.25 5.88 7.72
CA ASN A 208 11.55 5.86 9.00
C ASN A 208 11.16 4.44 9.47
N HIS A 209 10.94 3.49 8.56
CA HIS A 209 10.68 2.09 8.90
C HIS A 209 11.94 1.36 9.39
N ASP A 210 13.11 1.76 8.93
CA ASP A 210 14.38 1.12 9.29
C ASP A 210 14.83 1.42 10.74
N TYR A 211 14.27 2.48 11.34
CA TYR A 211 14.43 2.77 12.78
C TYR A 211 13.51 1.92 13.69
N SER A 212 12.66 1.06 13.11
CA SER A 212 11.72 0.19 13.83
C SER A 212 10.77 0.94 14.79
N GLU A 213 10.41 2.19 14.48
CA GLU A 213 9.55 3.02 15.33
C GLU A 213 8.11 2.52 15.41
N TYR A 214 7.66 1.77 14.40
CA TYR A 214 6.30 1.24 14.30
C TYR A 214 6.04 0.01 15.16
N ILE A 215 7.09 -0.58 15.76
CA ILE A 215 6.92 -1.70 16.69
C ILE A 215 6.60 -1.18 18.10
N LYS A 216 5.61 -1.77 18.75
CA LYS A 216 5.24 -1.43 20.13
C LYS A 216 6.13 -2.18 21.13
N LYS A 217 7.42 -1.87 21.14
CA LYS A 217 8.43 -2.43 22.04
C LYS A 217 9.18 -1.30 22.77
N ASP A 218 9.92 -1.70 23.78
CA ASP A 218 10.76 -0.78 24.53
C ASP A 218 11.84 -0.13 23.64
N GLU A 219 12.23 1.07 23.96
CA GLU A 219 13.24 1.83 23.23
C GLU A 219 14.59 1.10 23.10
N ALA A 220 14.93 0.26 24.08
CA ALA A 220 16.14 -0.58 24.02
C ALA A 220 16.05 -1.60 22.88
N ILE A 221 14.88 -2.18 22.63
CA ILE A 221 14.65 -3.14 21.55
C ILE A 221 14.65 -2.42 20.19
N LYS A 222 14.02 -1.25 20.09
CA LYS A 222 14.05 -0.45 18.85
C LYS A 222 15.49 -0.10 18.43
N ARG A 223 16.30 0.37 19.39
CA ARG A 223 17.73 0.65 19.14
C ARG A 223 18.53 -0.60 18.78
N ALA A 224 18.20 -1.75 19.34
CA ALA A 224 18.84 -3.01 18.96
C ALA A 224 18.49 -3.38 17.51
N TYR A 225 17.24 -3.20 17.10
CA TYR A 225 16.78 -3.45 15.74
C TYR A 225 17.39 -2.48 14.73
N GLU A 226 17.47 -1.18 15.05
CA GLU A 226 18.18 -0.20 14.22
C GLU A 226 19.64 -0.63 13.98
N LYS A 227 20.36 -0.98 15.05
CA LYS A 227 21.76 -1.46 14.94
C LYS A 227 21.86 -2.72 14.09
N GLU A 228 20.89 -3.60 14.19
CA GLU A 228 20.84 -4.83 13.41
C GLU A 228 20.58 -4.53 11.92
N THR A 229 19.64 -3.65 11.59
CA THR A 229 19.38 -3.19 10.22
C THR A 229 20.64 -2.57 9.62
N VAL A 230 21.33 -1.67 10.35
CA VAL A 230 22.62 -1.10 9.95
C VAL A 230 23.67 -2.17 9.67
N SER A 231 23.75 -3.20 10.53
CA SER A 231 24.66 -4.31 10.36
C SER A 231 24.35 -5.15 9.13
N LEU A 232 23.05 -5.39 8.86
CA LEU A 232 22.57 -6.14 7.70
C LEU A 232 22.89 -5.40 6.39
N GLU A 233 22.60 -4.11 6.28
CA GLU A 233 22.92 -3.34 5.07
C GLU A 233 24.42 -3.33 4.76
N LYS A 234 25.28 -3.17 5.78
CA LYS A 234 26.73 -3.32 5.63
C LYS A 234 27.11 -4.73 5.16
N ARG A 235 26.42 -5.76 5.67
CA ARG A 235 26.67 -7.16 5.27
C ARG A 235 26.21 -7.44 3.83
N PHE A 236 25.22 -6.70 3.32
CA PHE A 236 24.86 -6.74 1.89
C PHE A 236 25.93 -6.13 1.00
N GLY A 237 26.90 -5.42 1.56
CA GLY A 237 27.94 -4.71 0.82
C GLY A 237 27.54 -3.30 0.40
N TRP A 238 26.49 -2.76 1.01
CA TRP A 238 26.02 -1.40 0.73
C TRP A 238 26.82 -0.37 1.54
N ASN A 239 27.01 0.81 0.94
CA ASN A 239 27.61 1.97 1.57
C ASN A 239 26.52 2.78 2.30
N LEU A 240 26.15 2.32 3.50
CA LEU A 240 25.17 3.03 4.32
C LEU A 240 25.78 4.33 4.87
N LEU A 241 25.12 5.45 4.59
CA LEU A 241 25.49 6.78 5.04
C LEU A 241 24.71 7.15 6.31
N MET A 242 25.41 7.35 7.42
CA MET A 242 24.86 7.70 8.72
C MET A 242 25.30 9.12 9.10
N ASN A 243 24.56 10.14 8.61
CA ASN A 243 24.93 11.56 8.81
C ASN A 243 26.33 11.91 8.28
N GLU A 244 26.73 11.29 7.21
CA GLU A 244 28.02 11.49 6.56
C GLU A 244 27.84 11.71 5.05
N HIS A 245 28.88 12.15 4.37
CA HIS A 245 28.93 12.29 2.91
C HIS A 245 30.22 11.65 2.37
N ARG A 246 30.19 11.29 1.11
CA ARG A 246 31.33 10.75 0.37
C ARG A 246 31.44 11.37 -1.01
#